data_62eb4afab755a9b9130bd79b34dc3851
#
_entry.id   62eb4afab755a9b9130bd79b34dc3851
#
_cell.length_a   1.000
_cell.length_b   1.000
_cell.length_c   1.000
_cell.angle_alpha   90.00
_cell.angle_beta   90.00
_cell.angle_gamma   90.00
#
_symmetry.space_group_name_H-M   'P 1'
#
loop_
_entity.id
_entity.type
_entity.pdbx_description
1 polymer ?
#
loop_
_entity_poly.entity_id
_entity_poly.type
_entity_poly.pdbx_seq_one_letter_code
_entity_poly.pdbx_strand_id
1 'polypeptide(L)'
;MIKIEIYTLGHSNYSFDKFIEILKKYNINCVVDIRAIPYSKYNTQYNKEFFQANLKKLGYTYIYMADEFGAKRKTRNSYNDEGYADFDKVILEEDFKKGIERLKVGCAKNYKIVLLGAMQEPIRCPRAILLGRELIKEGFNVKHIMHEGDLKTQDELEEQLLEKYFEERNQLTMDSLLGNAMSREDMIKESYKLANKEIGYRIEKLKNK
;
A
#
# COMPACT_ATOMS: atom_id res chain seq x y z
N MET A 1 15.10 -19.09 -6.72
CA MET A 1 13.81 -18.75 -7.36
C MET A 1 13.83 -17.28 -7.76
N ILE A 2 13.44 -16.96 -9.01
CA ILE A 2 13.30 -15.57 -9.46
C ILE A 2 12.09 -14.97 -8.71
N LYS A 3 12.31 -13.96 -7.86
CA LYS A 3 11.20 -13.27 -7.19
C LYS A 3 10.43 -12.44 -8.21
N ILE A 4 9.11 -12.53 -8.17
CA ILE A 4 8.20 -11.74 -9.02
C ILE A 4 8.29 -10.27 -8.61
N GLU A 5 8.76 -9.40 -9.51
CA GLU A 5 8.89 -7.96 -9.22
C GLU A 5 7.55 -7.25 -9.36
N ILE A 6 7.21 -6.43 -8.38
CA ILE A 6 6.03 -5.55 -8.40
C ILE A 6 6.37 -4.19 -7.83
N TYR A 7 5.81 -3.14 -8.43
CA TYR A 7 6.04 -1.75 -8.03
C TYR A 7 4.85 -1.17 -7.28
N THR A 8 5.10 -0.15 -6.46
CA THR A 8 4.05 0.69 -5.88
C THR A 8 4.37 2.15 -6.12
N LEU A 9 3.35 2.97 -6.34
CA LEU A 9 3.49 4.40 -6.60
C LEU A 9 2.31 5.16 -5.99
N GLY A 10 2.59 6.31 -5.38
CA GLY A 10 1.55 7.26 -4.99
C GLY A 10 1.50 8.40 -6.00
N HIS A 11 0.34 8.67 -6.59
CA HIS A 11 0.26 9.75 -7.58
C HIS A 11 0.45 11.16 -6.97
N SER A 12 0.17 11.32 -5.66
CA SER A 12 0.30 12.61 -4.99
C SER A 12 -0.34 13.75 -5.81
N ASN A 13 0.43 14.77 -6.12
CA ASN A 13 0.06 15.92 -6.97
C ASN A 13 0.84 15.95 -8.29
N TYR A 14 1.41 14.84 -8.75
CA TYR A 14 2.09 14.80 -10.03
C TYR A 14 1.19 15.28 -11.19
N SER A 15 1.79 15.95 -12.15
CA SER A 15 1.15 16.07 -13.46
C SER A 15 1.01 14.68 -14.10
N PHE A 16 0.07 14.55 -15.03
CA PHE A 16 -0.09 13.28 -15.76
C PHE A 16 1.19 12.91 -16.53
N ASP A 17 1.87 13.88 -17.11
CA ASP A 17 3.12 13.66 -17.85
C ASP A 17 4.23 13.13 -16.94
N LYS A 18 4.39 13.72 -15.75
CA LYS A 18 5.36 13.23 -14.76
C LYS A 18 5.06 11.81 -14.32
N PHE A 19 3.79 11.45 -14.15
CA PHE A 19 3.37 10.10 -13.85
C PHE A 19 3.78 9.12 -14.98
N ILE A 20 3.55 9.50 -16.24
CA ILE A 20 3.93 8.69 -17.40
C ILE A 20 5.45 8.55 -17.54
N GLU A 21 6.24 9.59 -17.25
CA GLU A 21 7.71 9.50 -17.19
C GLU A 21 8.17 8.43 -16.19
N ILE A 22 7.57 8.40 -15.01
CA ILE A 22 7.88 7.39 -13.98
C ILE A 22 7.53 5.98 -14.48
N LEU A 23 6.36 5.78 -15.09
CA LEU A 23 6.00 4.48 -15.65
C LEU A 23 7.02 4.02 -16.72
N LYS A 24 7.46 4.93 -17.60
CA LYS A 24 8.46 4.65 -18.63
C LYS A 24 9.81 4.30 -18.03
N LYS A 25 10.27 5.06 -17.01
CA LYS A 25 11.55 4.82 -16.31
C LYS A 25 11.68 3.38 -15.83
N TYR A 26 10.59 2.81 -15.32
CA TYR A 26 10.55 1.44 -14.78
C TYR A 26 9.96 0.41 -15.75
N ASN A 27 9.70 0.78 -17.01
CA ASN A 27 9.09 -0.09 -18.03
C ASN A 27 7.75 -0.71 -17.55
N ILE A 28 6.99 0.03 -16.74
CA ILE A 28 5.68 -0.41 -16.25
C ILE A 28 4.69 -0.35 -17.41
N ASN A 29 3.86 -1.38 -17.57
CA ASN A 29 2.85 -1.45 -18.62
C ASN A 29 1.43 -1.69 -18.07
N CYS A 30 1.30 -1.93 -16.74
CA CYS A 30 0.03 -2.16 -16.10
C CYS A 30 -0.09 -1.34 -14.80
N VAL A 31 -1.14 -0.54 -14.69
CA VAL A 31 -1.49 0.23 -13.50
C VAL A 31 -2.67 -0.44 -12.81
N VAL A 32 -2.44 -0.94 -11.61
CA VAL A 32 -3.47 -1.50 -10.74
C VAL A 32 -3.86 -0.44 -9.71
N ASP A 33 -5.03 0.14 -9.87
CA ASP A 33 -5.52 1.21 -9.00
C ASP A 33 -6.23 0.62 -7.76
N ILE A 34 -5.61 0.81 -6.60
CA ILE A 34 -6.11 0.32 -5.31
C ILE A 34 -6.82 1.40 -4.48
N ARG A 35 -7.01 2.59 -5.02
CA ARG A 35 -7.65 3.69 -4.30
C ARG A 35 -9.12 3.38 -4.05
N ALA A 36 -9.53 3.45 -2.81
CA ALA A 36 -10.94 3.21 -2.44
C ALA A 36 -11.88 4.27 -3.03
N ILE A 37 -11.41 5.51 -3.19
CA ILE A 37 -12.15 6.64 -3.78
C ILE A 37 -11.23 7.31 -4.80
N PRO A 38 -11.28 6.90 -6.08
CA PRO A 38 -10.39 7.40 -7.13
C PRO A 38 -10.90 8.72 -7.76
N TYR A 39 -11.36 9.64 -6.93
CA TYR A 39 -11.89 10.94 -7.33
C TYR A 39 -11.35 12.05 -6.45
N SER A 40 -10.94 13.16 -7.07
CA SER A 40 -10.43 14.33 -6.40
C SER A 40 -10.91 15.60 -7.11
N LYS A 41 -11.28 16.61 -6.33
CA LYS A 41 -11.56 17.95 -6.85
C LYS A 41 -10.29 18.71 -7.23
N TYR A 42 -9.16 18.35 -6.63
CA TYR A 42 -7.86 19.02 -6.82
C TYR A 42 -7.00 18.37 -7.90
N ASN A 43 -7.00 17.05 -7.95
CA ASN A 43 -6.17 16.26 -8.87
C ASN A 43 -7.08 15.51 -9.87
N THR A 44 -7.85 16.29 -10.66
CA THR A 44 -8.89 15.76 -11.56
C THR A 44 -8.33 14.85 -12.65
N GLN A 45 -7.04 15.01 -13.01
CA GLN A 45 -6.33 14.14 -13.95
C GLN A 45 -6.26 12.68 -13.51
N TYR A 46 -6.46 12.42 -12.21
CA TYR A 46 -6.50 11.08 -11.62
C TYR A 46 -7.92 10.57 -11.33
N ASN A 47 -8.96 11.30 -11.74
CA ASN A 47 -10.31 10.78 -11.65
C ASN A 47 -10.47 9.56 -12.57
N LYS A 48 -11.08 8.49 -12.06
CA LYS A 48 -10.99 7.15 -12.60
C LYS A 48 -11.22 7.05 -14.10
N GLU A 49 -12.33 7.58 -14.60
CA GLU A 49 -12.71 7.44 -16.01
C GLU A 49 -11.74 8.18 -16.94
N PHE A 50 -11.36 9.40 -16.57
CA PHE A 50 -10.42 10.22 -17.31
C PHE A 50 -9.02 9.59 -17.29
N PHE A 51 -8.57 9.16 -16.14
CA PHE A 51 -7.26 8.54 -15.95
C PHE A 51 -7.14 7.23 -16.74
N GLN A 52 -8.15 6.35 -16.63
CA GLN A 52 -8.22 5.10 -17.40
C GLN A 52 -8.20 5.35 -18.91
N ALA A 53 -8.99 6.32 -19.40
CA ALA A 53 -9.03 6.65 -20.83
C ALA A 53 -7.68 7.14 -21.36
N ASN A 54 -6.99 8.00 -20.62
CA ASN A 54 -5.69 8.53 -21.00
C ASN A 54 -4.58 7.45 -20.96
N LEU A 55 -4.56 6.61 -19.93
CA LEU A 55 -3.64 5.47 -19.87
C LEU A 55 -3.84 4.53 -21.06
N LYS A 56 -5.10 4.19 -21.40
CA LYS A 56 -5.42 3.34 -22.53
C LYS A 56 -4.96 3.93 -23.86
N LYS A 57 -5.13 5.24 -24.08
CA LYS A 57 -4.64 5.94 -25.29
C LYS A 57 -3.13 5.82 -25.47
N LEU A 58 -2.39 5.73 -24.36
CA LEU A 58 -0.93 5.58 -24.35
C LEU A 58 -0.48 4.10 -24.33
N GLY A 59 -1.39 3.14 -24.45
CA GLY A 59 -1.07 1.72 -24.50
C GLY A 59 -0.88 1.03 -23.13
N TYR A 60 -1.18 1.71 -22.02
CA TYR A 60 -1.12 1.11 -20.70
C TYR A 60 -2.39 0.33 -20.36
N THR A 61 -2.22 -0.80 -19.69
CA THR A 61 -3.34 -1.53 -19.07
C THR A 61 -3.71 -0.86 -17.74
N TYR A 62 -4.99 -0.60 -17.51
CA TYR A 62 -5.51 -0.10 -16.25
C TYR A 62 -6.51 -1.10 -15.66
N ILE A 63 -6.32 -1.46 -14.40
CA ILE A 63 -7.20 -2.37 -13.67
C ILE A 63 -7.56 -1.73 -12.33
N TYR A 64 -8.86 -1.64 -12.03
CA TYR A 64 -9.34 -1.16 -10.75
C TYR A 64 -9.54 -2.34 -9.79
N MET A 65 -8.85 -2.31 -8.64
CA MET A 65 -8.83 -3.37 -7.63
C MET A 65 -9.05 -2.82 -6.22
N ALA A 66 -9.97 -1.87 -6.07
CA ALA A 66 -10.30 -1.30 -4.76
C ALA A 66 -11.14 -2.24 -3.88
N ASP A 67 -11.91 -3.13 -4.47
CA ASP A 67 -12.66 -4.14 -3.73
C ASP A 67 -11.72 -5.14 -3.05
N GLU A 68 -10.65 -5.50 -3.74
CA GLU A 68 -9.63 -6.41 -3.25
C GLU A 68 -8.69 -5.72 -2.26
N PHE A 69 -8.22 -4.50 -2.57
CA PHE A 69 -7.07 -3.89 -1.89
C PHE A 69 -7.32 -2.51 -1.28
N GLY A 70 -8.47 -1.91 -1.53
CA GLY A 70 -8.79 -0.58 -1.03
C GLY A 70 -8.96 -0.56 0.50
N ALA A 71 -8.61 0.56 1.14
CA ALA A 71 -8.76 0.73 2.58
C ALA A 71 -10.22 0.71 3.06
N LYS A 72 -11.18 1.10 2.21
CA LYS A 72 -12.62 1.04 2.52
C LYS A 72 -13.14 -0.36 2.24
N ARG A 73 -13.57 -1.06 3.30
CA ARG A 73 -14.08 -2.43 3.21
C ARG A 73 -15.60 -2.47 3.15
N LYS A 74 -16.15 -3.52 2.53
CA LYS A 74 -17.59 -3.71 2.34
C LYS A 74 -18.26 -4.25 3.59
N THR A 75 -17.57 -5.09 4.35
CA THR A 75 -18.14 -5.81 5.49
C THR A 75 -17.76 -5.15 6.82
N ARG A 76 -18.66 -5.18 7.77
CA ARG A 76 -18.40 -4.67 9.13
C ARG A 76 -17.29 -5.46 9.83
N ASN A 77 -17.17 -6.76 9.54
CA ASN A 77 -16.17 -7.64 10.14
C ASN A 77 -14.71 -7.25 9.83
N SER A 78 -14.50 -6.50 8.77
CA SER A 78 -13.18 -5.96 8.39
C SER A 78 -12.74 -4.79 9.27
N TYR A 79 -13.63 -4.27 10.10
CA TYR A 79 -13.35 -3.15 10.98
C TYR A 79 -13.18 -3.62 12.42
N ASN A 80 -12.34 -2.93 13.18
CA ASN A 80 -12.20 -3.17 14.60
C ASN A 80 -13.22 -2.38 15.44
N ASP A 81 -13.13 -2.52 16.76
CA ASP A 81 -14.04 -1.85 17.70
C ASP A 81 -13.81 -0.33 17.78
N GLU A 82 -12.63 0.15 17.38
CA GLU A 82 -12.33 1.58 17.25
C GLU A 82 -12.89 2.18 15.94
N GLY A 83 -13.49 1.37 15.05
CA GLY A 83 -14.18 1.79 13.83
C GLY A 83 -13.27 2.06 12.63
N TYR A 84 -12.02 1.61 12.63
CA TYR A 84 -11.17 1.64 11.44
C TYR A 84 -10.97 0.25 10.82
N ALA A 85 -10.70 0.21 9.51
CA ALA A 85 -10.41 -1.02 8.79
C ALA A 85 -9.15 -1.67 9.36
N ASP A 86 -9.30 -2.89 9.88
CA ASP A 86 -8.24 -3.68 10.49
C ASP A 86 -7.54 -4.51 9.42
N PHE A 87 -6.32 -4.18 9.10
CA PHE A 87 -5.59 -4.82 8.01
C PHE A 87 -5.27 -6.30 8.29
N ASP A 88 -5.12 -6.69 9.56
CA ASP A 88 -4.97 -8.11 9.92
C ASP A 88 -6.25 -8.92 9.65
N LYS A 89 -7.44 -8.28 9.67
CA LYS A 89 -8.70 -8.90 9.24
C LYS A 89 -8.87 -8.87 7.72
N VAL A 90 -8.46 -7.77 7.08
CA VAL A 90 -8.58 -7.57 5.63
C VAL A 90 -7.81 -8.63 4.84
N ILE A 91 -6.60 -9.00 5.27
CA ILE A 91 -5.80 -10.04 4.59
C ILE A 91 -6.45 -11.42 4.60
N LEU A 92 -7.40 -11.66 5.51
CA LEU A 92 -8.13 -12.93 5.59
C LEU A 92 -9.33 -12.99 4.64
N GLU A 93 -9.74 -11.87 4.07
CA GLU A 93 -10.89 -11.81 3.15
C GLU A 93 -10.62 -12.56 1.84
N GLU A 94 -11.65 -13.23 1.35
CA GLU A 94 -11.58 -13.95 0.07
C GLU A 94 -11.28 -13.02 -1.11
N ASP A 95 -11.85 -11.79 -1.10
CA ASP A 95 -11.58 -10.80 -2.16
C ASP A 95 -10.10 -10.39 -2.15
N PHE A 96 -9.50 -10.20 -0.98
CA PHE A 96 -8.07 -9.90 -0.86
C PHE A 96 -7.20 -11.03 -1.41
N LYS A 97 -7.46 -12.28 -1.02
CA LYS A 97 -6.73 -13.46 -1.51
C LYS A 97 -6.86 -13.64 -3.02
N LYS A 98 -8.07 -13.50 -3.55
CA LYS A 98 -8.30 -13.50 -5.01
C LYS A 98 -7.54 -12.39 -5.71
N GLY A 99 -7.44 -11.22 -5.08
CA GLY A 99 -6.65 -10.11 -5.57
C GLY A 99 -5.17 -10.48 -5.71
N ILE A 100 -4.56 -11.11 -4.70
CA ILE A 100 -3.18 -11.59 -4.74
C ILE A 100 -2.98 -12.57 -5.91
N GLU A 101 -3.88 -13.55 -6.08
CA GLU A 101 -3.78 -14.51 -7.19
C GLU A 101 -3.91 -13.82 -8.56
N ARG A 102 -4.76 -12.81 -8.68
CA ARG A 102 -4.86 -11.99 -9.90
C ARG A 102 -3.56 -11.26 -10.21
N LEU A 103 -2.84 -10.74 -9.20
CA LEU A 103 -1.53 -10.12 -9.41
C LEU A 103 -0.50 -11.15 -9.88
N LYS A 104 -0.46 -12.35 -9.28
CA LYS A 104 0.43 -13.44 -9.72
C LYS A 104 0.18 -13.80 -11.19
N VAL A 105 -1.09 -13.99 -11.56
CA VAL A 105 -1.49 -14.29 -12.95
C VAL A 105 -1.11 -13.14 -13.88
N GLY A 106 -1.27 -11.88 -13.47
CA GLY A 106 -0.86 -10.73 -14.26
C GLY A 106 0.64 -10.73 -14.53
N CYS A 107 1.47 -10.94 -13.50
CA CYS A 107 2.91 -11.03 -13.65
C CYS A 107 3.34 -12.22 -14.52
N ALA A 108 2.68 -13.38 -14.40
CA ALA A 108 2.93 -14.54 -15.24
C ALA A 108 2.61 -14.28 -16.73
N LYS A 109 1.71 -13.34 -17.02
CA LYS A 109 1.41 -12.86 -18.38
C LYS A 109 2.32 -11.70 -18.83
N ASN A 110 3.47 -11.52 -18.16
CA ASN A 110 4.46 -10.48 -18.46
C ASN A 110 3.96 -9.03 -18.24
N TYR A 111 2.91 -8.83 -17.42
CA TYR A 111 2.58 -7.49 -16.96
C TYR A 111 3.61 -7.03 -15.94
N LYS A 112 4.21 -5.86 -16.18
CA LYS A 112 5.02 -5.15 -15.22
C LYS A 112 4.11 -4.17 -14.46
N ILE A 113 3.72 -4.58 -13.27
CA ILE A 113 2.62 -3.99 -12.52
C ILE A 113 3.11 -2.91 -11.57
N VAL A 114 2.40 -1.77 -11.51
CA VAL A 114 2.46 -0.82 -10.40
C VAL A 114 1.13 -0.75 -9.66
N LEU A 115 1.18 -0.85 -8.34
CA LEU A 115 0.04 -0.64 -7.44
C LEU A 115 -0.08 0.86 -7.14
N LEU A 116 -1.17 1.48 -7.59
CA LEU A 116 -1.39 2.91 -7.49
C LEU A 116 -2.16 3.28 -6.22
N GLY A 117 -1.53 4.04 -5.34
CA GLY A 117 -2.16 4.74 -4.22
C GLY A 117 -2.27 6.25 -4.44
N ALA A 118 -2.92 6.95 -3.51
CA ALA A 118 -3.03 8.41 -3.57
C ALA A 118 -1.87 9.13 -2.88
N MET A 119 -1.45 8.63 -1.71
CA MET A 119 -0.47 9.30 -0.85
C MET A 119 0.94 9.21 -1.42
N GLN A 120 1.73 10.28 -1.25
CA GLN A 120 3.13 10.32 -1.67
C GLN A 120 3.97 9.31 -0.90
N GLU A 121 3.89 9.33 0.42
CA GLU A 121 4.67 8.47 1.29
C GLU A 121 4.06 7.07 1.38
N PRO A 122 4.84 6.00 1.10
CA PRO A 122 4.34 4.63 1.16
C PRO A 122 3.84 4.24 2.56
N ILE A 123 4.56 4.62 3.63
CA ILE A 123 4.20 4.28 5.02
C ILE A 123 2.88 4.93 5.49
N ARG A 124 2.34 5.88 4.73
CA ARG A 124 1.04 6.51 4.97
C ARG A 124 -0.05 6.00 4.01
N CYS A 125 0.15 4.82 3.43
CA CYS A 125 -0.75 4.30 2.41
C CYS A 125 -0.90 2.77 2.52
N PRO A 126 -2.10 2.22 2.29
CA PRO A 126 -2.32 0.78 2.24
C PRO A 126 -1.41 0.02 1.28
N ARG A 127 -0.87 0.68 0.22
CA ARG A 127 0.04 0.04 -0.73
C ARG A 127 1.31 -0.55 -0.09
N ALA A 128 1.78 0.02 1.04
CA ALA A 128 2.93 -0.50 1.76
C ALA A 128 2.50 -1.24 3.05
N ILE A 129 1.60 -0.62 3.83
CA ILE A 129 1.24 -1.13 5.17
C ILE A 129 0.35 -2.38 5.11
N LEU A 130 -0.55 -2.45 4.14
CA LEU A 130 -1.36 -3.64 3.89
C LEU A 130 -0.72 -4.55 2.84
N LEU A 131 -0.53 -4.02 1.61
CA LEU A 131 -0.12 -4.85 0.47
C LEU A 131 1.36 -5.19 0.46
N GLY A 132 2.26 -4.23 0.68
CA GLY A 132 3.70 -4.47 0.60
C GLY A 132 4.14 -5.61 1.51
N ARG A 133 3.68 -5.59 2.76
CA ARG A 133 3.95 -6.63 3.75
C ARG A 133 3.46 -8.01 3.30
N GLU A 134 2.23 -8.12 2.81
CA GLU A 134 1.66 -9.41 2.41
C GLU A 134 2.25 -9.93 1.09
N LEU A 135 2.53 -9.04 0.14
CA LEU A 135 3.17 -9.43 -1.11
C LEU A 135 4.57 -10.01 -0.91
N ILE A 136 5.34 -9.50 0.06
CA ILE A 136 6.64 -10.11 0.42
C ILE A 136 6.46 -11.55 0.90
N LYS A 137 5.47 -11.82 1.76
CA LYS A 137 5.15 -13.17 2.25
C LYS A 137 4.74 -14.11 1.10
N GLU A 138 4.07 -13.55 0.10
CA GLU A 138 3.62 -14.24 -1.11
C GLU A 138 4.73 -14.41 -2.18
N GLY A 139 5.97 -14.04 -1.85
CA GLY A 139 7.15 -14.26 -2.68
C GLY A 139 7.44 -13.15 -3.70
N PHE A 140 6.76 -12.01 -3.62
CA PHE A 140 7.06 -10.86 -4.48
C PHE A 140 8.30 -10.10 -3.99
N ASN A 141 8.98 -9.45 -4.94
CA ASN A 141 9.97 -8.41 -4.70
C ASN A 141 9.30 -7.06 -4.86
N VAL A 142 8.89 -6.45 -3.75
CA VAL A 142 8.15 -5.18 -3.75
C VAL A 142 9.12 -4.01 -3.79
N LYS A 143 8.91 -3.10 -4.75
CA LYS A 143 9.68 -1.87 -4.91
C LYS A 143 8.77 -0.66 -4.82
N HIS A 144 9.03 0.21 -3.86
CA HIS A 144 8.28 1.43 -3.67
C HIS A 144 8.95 2.58 -4.40
N ILE A 145 8.26 3.10 -5.42
CA ILE A 145 8.72 4.31 -6.14
C ILE A 145 8.41 5.52 -5.26
N MET A 146 9.47 6.21 -4.86
CA MET A 146 9.42 7.41 -4.03
C MET A 146 9.15 8.66 -4.86
N HIS A 147 8.98 9.81 -4.21
CA HIS A 147 8.56 11.05 -4.87
C HIS A 147 9.53 11.51 -5.95
N GLU A 148 10.82 11.38 -5.72
CA GLU A 148 11.84 11.77 -6.69
C GLU A 148 12.12 10.69 -7.75
N GLY A 149 11.39 9.57 -7.67
CA GLY A 149 11.49 8.48 -8.60
C GLY A 149 12.66 7.54 -8.33
N ASP A 150 13.22 7.53 -7.13
CA ASP A 150 14.08 6.50 -6.57
C ASP A 150 13.25 5.32 -6.04
N LEU A 151 13.92 4.23 -5.69
CA LEU A 151 13.27 3.02 -5.17
C LEU A 151 13.64 2.80 -3.71
N LYS A 152 12.66 2.35 -2.93
CA LYS A 152 12.88 1.74 -1.62
C LYS A 152 12.29 0.34 -1.57
N THR A 153 12.93 -0.52 -0.78
CA THR A 153 12.43 -1.86 -0.44
C THR A 153 11.42 -1.79 0.71
N GLN A 154 10.71 -2.88 0.97
CA GLN A 154 9.84 -2.95 2.15
C GLN A 154 10.65 -2.88 3.45
N ASP A 155 11.84 -3.49 3.50
CA ASP A 155 12.72 -3.46 4.68
C ASP A 155 13.16 -2.02 5.02
N GLU A 156 13.47 -1.20 4.00
CA GLU A 156 13.77 0.23 4.21
C GLU A 156 12.56 1.02 4.72
N LEU A 157 11.35 0.63 4.34
CA LEU A 157 10.13 1.23 4.90
C LEU A 157 9.87 0.76 6.33
N GLU A 158 10.23 -0.46 6.69
CA GLU A 158 10.17 -0.97 8.06
C GLU A 158 11.12 -0.19 8.98
N GLU A 159 12.33 0.15 8.53
CA GLU A 159 13.20 1.05 9.28
C GLU A 159 12.56 2.43 9.50
N GLN A 160 11.91 3.01 8.47
CA GLN A 160 11.18 4.26 8.63
C GLN A 160 10.01 4.16 9.62
N LEU A 161 9.31 3.02 9.67
CA LEU A 161 8.27 2.77 10.67
C LEU A 161 8.86 2.68 12.08
N LEU A 162 9.99 1.99 12.24
CA LEU A 162 10.71 1.90 13.52
C LEU A 162 11.22 3.27 13.97
N GLU A 163 11.76 4.08 13.08
CA GLU A 163 12.16 5.46 13.38
C GLU A 163 10.97 6.30 13.85
N LYS A 164 9.82 6.14 13.19
CA LYS A 164 8.61 6.91 13.51
C LYS A 164 7.98 6.53 14.86
N TYR A 165 7.91 5.23 15.19
CA TYR A 165 7.14 4.75 16.33
C TYR A 165 7.99 4.28 17.51
N PHE A 166 9.29 4.02 17.27
CA PHE A 166 10.26 3.52 18.24
C PHE A 166 11.59 4.26 18.12
N GLU A 167 11.54 5.59 18.13
CA GLU A 167 12.72 6.47 17.96
C GLU A 167 13.82 6.16 18.97
N GLU A 168 13.44 5.85 20.22
CA GLU A 168 14.37 5.57 21.31
C GLU A 168 14.83 4.10 21.39
N ARG A 169 14.50 3.25 20.39
CA ARG A 169 14.77 1.79 20.43
C ARG A 169 16.23 1.42 20.66
N ASN A 170 17.15 2.32 20.36
CA ASN A 170 18.59 2.11 20.54
C ASN A 170 19.13 2.66 21.86
N GLN A 171 18.29 3.25 22.72
CA GLN A 171 18.71 3.74 24.03
C GLN A 171 18.72 2.58 25.04
N LEU A 172 19.73 2.60 25.90
CA LEU A 172 19.80 1.67 27.04
C LEU A 172 18.73 2.09 28.06
N THR A 173 17.68 1.26 28.18
CA THR A 173 16.64 1.43 29.19
C THR A 173 16.78 0.39 30.29
N MET A 174 16.18 0.61 31.47
CA MET A 174 16.13 -0.40 32.52
C MET A 174 15.49 -1.70 32.04
N ASP A 175 14.46 -1.63 31.20
CA ASP A 175 13.83 -2.81 30.61
C ASP A 175 14.79 -3.59 29.71
N SER A 176 15.64 -2.89 28.93
CA SER A 176 16.67 -3.54 28.12
C SER A 176 17.73 -4.26 28.96
N LEU A 177 18.10 -3.67 30.10
CA LEU A 177 19.06 -4.26 31.04
C LEU A 177 18.49 -5.47 31.79
N LEU A 178 17.16 -5.50 32.00
CA LEU A 178 16.44 -6.60 32.65
C LEU A 178 16.02 -7.71 31.68
N GLY A 179 16.33 -7.58 30.38
CA GLY A 179 15.95 -8.55 29.36
C GLY A 179 14.46 -8.50 28.94
N ASN A 180 13.74 -7.43 29.32
CA ASN A 180 12.33 -7.24 29.02
C ASN A 180 12.11 -6.35 27.80
N ALA A 181 13.17 -6.00 27.05
CA ALA A 181 13.05 -5.17 25.86
C ALA A 181 12.27 -5.91 24.74
N MET A 182 11.41 -5.17 24.06
CA MET A 182 10.69 -5.67 22.90
C MET A 182 11.69 -6.05 21.79
N SER A 183 11.48 -7.22 21.18
CA SER A 183 12.31 -7.64 20.05
C SER A 183 12.11 -6.71 18.84
N ARG A 184 13.10 -6.63 17.93
CA ARG A 184 12.97 -5.86 16.69
C ARG A 184 11.75 -6.33 15.87
N GLU A 185 11.51 -7.64 15.81
CA GLU A 185 10.36 -8.20 15.10
C GLU A 185 9.02 -7.77 15.71
N ASP A 186 8.93 -7.72 17.04
CA ASP A 186 7.72 -7.28 17.73
C ASP A 186 7.51 -5.77 17.57
N MET A 187 8.58 -4.96 17.59
CA MET A 187 8.50 -3.53 17.27
C MET A 187 8.00 -3.29 15.83
N ILE A 188 8.48 -4.08 14.85
CA ILE A 188 7.98 -4.02 13.47
C ILE A 188 6.49 -4.35 13.43
N LYS A 189 6.05 -5.45 14.05
CA LYS A 189 4.63 -5.84 14.10
C LYS A 189 3.76 -4.75 14.70
N GLU A 190 4.22 -4.16 15.81
CA GLU A 190 3.49 -3.08 16.47
C GLU A 190 3.48 -1.81 15.62
N SER A 191 4.58 -1.46 14.94
CA SER A 191 4.64 -0.35 13.99
C SER A 191 3.60 -0.47 12.88
N TYR A 192 3.38 -1.67 12.34
CA TYR A 192 2.33 -1.90 11.34
C TYR A 192 0.93 -1.68 11.90
N LYS A 193 0.66 -2.09 13.14
CA LYS A 193 -0.63 -1.84 13.81
C LYS A 193 -0.86 -0.35 14.05
N LEU A 194 0.16 0.38 14.51
CA LEU A 194 0.11 1.82 14.72
C LEU A 194 -0.11 2.55 13.39
N ALA A 195 0.60 2.18 12.34
CA ALA A 195 0.40 2.72 11.00
C ALA A 195 -1.02 2.39 10.48
N ASN A 196 -1.51 1.17 10.65
CA ASN A 196 -2.89 0.81 10.29
C ASN A 196 -3.91 1.66 11.02
N LYS A 197 -3.74 1.91 12.32
CA LYS A 197 -4.62 2.78 13.12
C LYS A 197 -4.68 4.20 12.55
N GLU A 198 -3.56 4.73 12.06
CA GLU A 198 -3.50 6.06 11.45
C GLU A 198 -4.17 6.14 10.07
N ILE A 199 -3.97 5.13 9.22
CA ILE A 199 -4.37 5.18 7.80
C ILE A 199 -5.60 4.36 7.46
N GLY A 200 -6.06 3.49 8.37
CA GLY A 200 -7.24 2.65 8.17
C GLY A 200 -8.48 3.50 7.93
N TYR A 201 -9.25 3.14 6.90
CA TYR A 201 -10.51 3.84 6.60
C TYR A 201 -11.46 3.76 7.79
N ARG A 202 -11.95 4.91 8.25
CA ARG A 202 -12.88 4.98 9.39
C ARG A 202 -14.31 5.03 8.91
N ILE A 203 -15.14 4.16 9.51
CA ILE A 203 -16.59 4.31 9.42
C ILE A 203 -17.01 5.29 10.52
N GLU A 204 -17.82 6.29 10.17
CA GLU A 204 -18.48 7.11 11.17
C GLU A 204 -19.27 6.18 12.10
N LYS A 205 -19.04 6.28 13.41
CA LYS A 205 -19.92 5.62 14.37
C LYS A 205 -21.31 6.16 14.08
N LEU A 206 -22.20 5.32 13.57
CA LEU A 206 -23.62 5.64 13.54
C LEU A 206 -23.95 6.05 14.96
N LYS A 207 -24.20 7.35 15.17
CA LYS A 207 -24.70 7.85 16.44
C LYS A 207 -25.96 7.05 16.67
N ASN A 208 -25.92 6.15 17.66
CA ASN A 208 -27.11 5.47 18.11
C ASN A 208 -28.11 6.56 18.48
N LYS A 209 -29.11 6.75 17.63
CA LYS A 209 -30.29 7.50 17.95
C LYS A 209 -31.18 6.66 18.84
#